data_8eb1c5d2ed0f10a6ac0cc47ed7a7e475
#
_entry.id   8eb1c5d2ed0f10a6ac0cc47ed7a7e475
#
_cell.length_a   1.000
_cell.length_b   1.000
_cell.length_c   1.000
_cell.angle_alpha   90.00
_cell.angle_beta   90.00
_cell.angle_gamma   90.00
#
_symmetry.space_group_name_H-M   'P 1'
#
loop_
_entity.id
_entity.type
_entity.pdbx_description
1 polymer ?
#
loop_
_entity_poly.entity_id
_entity_poly.type
_entity_poly.pdbx_seq_one_letter_code
_entity_poly.pdbx_strand_id
1 'polypeptide(L)'
;KYQLVTQGITTALQVAKTVLILLIGLYLISKKEIDVGSLVAVIQLAEVISAPIEVLAYLRHGRNEVLPLLAQYQSMIGRKPEGDDRRTACAGALEQLAVDHLSYRAEELAILKDVCARFTAGRKYLITGGSGSGKSTLLRLIAQIGDLQYGGRILYNGHEIRTIPYGAYYESICPVFQEPYLFYATLEDNICVGRPIPRDIYLDVIRKLNLEYLLDRYHGQELTPERMETLSGGERQRVALARAMVGRPSVYLLDEVTSALDQANAELVERLLLEEPSMVLHICHKPNPALRDRYDGIYELSDGVLTPVNP
;
A
#
# COMPACT_ATOMS: atom_id res chain seq x y z
N LYS A 1 -4.04 -24.34 -7.31
CA LYS A 1 -3.78 -25.78 -7.19
C LYS A 1 -5.01 -26.55 -6.66
N TYR A 2 -5.70 -26.11 -5.62
CA TYR A 2 -6.89 -26.77 -5.06
C TYR A 2 -8.07 -26.85 -6.06
N GLN A 3 -8.32 -25.82 -6.85
CA GLN A 3 -9.39 -25.82 -7.86
C GLN A 3 -9.18 -26.88 -8.95
N LEU A 4 -7.95 -27.06 -9.41
CA LEU A 4 -7.61 -28.11 -10.40
C LEU A 4 -7.81 -29.52 -9.84
N VAL A 5 -7.50 -29.73 -8.56
CA VAL A 5 -7.69 -31.04 -7.90
C VAL A 5 -9.18 -31.33 -7.69
N THR A 6 -9.96 -30.35 -7.21
CA THR A 6 -11.42 -30.51 -7.06
C THR A 6 -12.11 -30.76 -8.39
N GLN A 7 -11.75 -30.03 -9.43
CA GLN A 7 -12.30 -30.22 -10.78
C GLN A 7 -11.95 -31.60 -11.35
N GLY A 8 -10.72 -32.08 -11.12
CA GLY A 8 -10.31 -33.45 -11.49
C GLY A 8 -11.13 -34.52 -10.78
N ILE A 9 -11.39 -34.38 -9.48
CA ILE A 9 -12.18 -35.32 -8.69
C ILE A 9 -13.62 -35.34 -9.16
N THR A 10 -14.25 -34.19 -9.39
CA THR A 10 -15.65 -34.11 -9.89
C THR A 10 -15.78 -34.73 -11.26
N THR A 11 -14.86 -34.50 -12.19
CA THR A 11 -14.86 -35.10 -13.52
C THR A 11 -14.70 -36.66 -13.42
N ALA A 12 -13.80 -37.13 -12.57
CA ALA A 12 -13.61 -38.54 -12.36
C ALA A 12 -14.88 -39.26 -11.79
N LEU A 13 -15.57 -38.59 -10.85
CA LEU A 13 -16.83 -39.09 -10.30
C LEU A 13 -17.94 -39.11 -11.35
N GLN A 14 -18.03 -38.12 -12.23
CA GLN A 14 -19.00 -38.10 -13.34
C GLN A 14 -18.76 -39.22 -14.31
N VAL A 15 -17.52 -39.49 -14.71
CA VAL A 15 -17.16 -40.58 -15.58
C VAL A 15 -17.50 -41.93 -14.92
N ALA A 16 -17.16 -42.11 -13.65
CA ALA A 16 -17.46 -43.30 -12.90
C ALA A 16 -18.99 -43.59 -12.80
N LYS A 17 -19.79 -42.53 -12.55
CA LYS A 17 -21.27 -42.57 -12.56
C LYS A 17 -21.79 -43.07 -13.92
N THR A 18 -21.35 -42.46 -15.02
CA THR A 18 -21.81 -42.84 -16.37
C THR A 18 -21.43 -44.27 -16.73
N VAL A 19 -20.21 -44.71 -16.43
CA VAL A 19 -19.77 -46.06 -16.63
C VAL A 19 -20.61 -47.06 -15.83
N LEU A 20 -20.93 -46.73 -14.55
CA LEU A 20 -21.75 -47.58 -13.71
C LEU A 20 -23.19 -47.76 -14.25
N ILE A 21 -23.81 -46.63 -14.69
CA ILE A 21 -25.15 -46.69 -15.31
C ILE A 21 -25.13 -47.56 -16.58
N LEU A 22 -24.13 -47.39 -17.42
CA LEU A 22 -23.95 -48.23 -18.63
C LEU A 22 -23.80 -49.70 -18.30
N LEU A 23 -22.96 -50.06 -17.35
CA LEU A 23 -22.73 -51.48 -16.96
C LEU A 23 -23.99 -52.12 -16.41
N ILE A 24 -24.71 -51.45 -15.50
CA ILE A 24 -25.95 -51.91 -14.94
C ILE A 24 -27.03 -51.99 -16.03
N GLY A 25 -27.14 -50.98 -16.89
CA GLY A 25 -28.10 -50.95 -17.98
C GLY A 25 -27.88 -52.07 -18.98
N LEU A 26 -26.67 -52.34 -19.42
CA LEU A 26 -26.32 -53.43 -20.31
C LEU A 26 -26.61 -54.80 -19.68
N TYR A 27 -26.37 -54.96 -18.36
CA TYR A 27 -26.73 -56.16 -17.63
C TYR A 27 -28.22 -56.39 -17.63
N LEU A 28 -29.07 -55.38 -17.36
CA LEU A 28 -30.51 -55.48 -17.37
C LEU A 28 -31.10 -55.72 -18.76
N ILE A 29 -30.51 -55.15 -19.82
CA ILE A 29 -30.87 -55.43 -21.22
C ILE A 29 -30.58 -56.91 -21.55
N SER A 30 -29.43 -57.47 -21.10
CA SER A 30 -29.10 -58.87 -21.33
C SER A 30 -30.11 -59.83 -20.70
N LYS A 31 -30.70 -59.39 -19.59
CA LYS A 31 -31.83 -60.15 -18.94
C LYS A 31 -33.22 -59.86 -19.54
N LYS A 32 -33.31 -59.01 -20.55
CA LYS A 32 -34.56 -58.55 -21.17
C LYS A 32 -35.52 -57.88 -20.21
N GLU A 33 -35.01 -57.27 -19.14
CA GLU A 33 -35.81 -56.52 -18.16
C GLU A 33 -36.08 -55.08 -18.59
N ILE A 34 -35.18 -54.48 -19.38
CA ILE A 34 -35.32 -53.13 -19.96
C ILE A 34 -34.93 -53.16 -21.45
N ASP A 35 -35.37 -52.17 -22.20
CA ASP A 35 -34.96 -51.91 -23.58
C ASP A 35 -33.89 -50.83 -23.68
N VAL A 36 -33.27 -50.65 -24.85
CA VAL A 36 -32.23 -49.68 -25.10
C VAL A 36 -32.75 -48.24 -24.90
N GLY A 37 -34.04 -47.99 -25.25
CA GLY A 37 -34.67 -46.67 -25.08
C GLY A 37 -34.76 -46.29 -23.60
N SER A 38 -35.11 -47.25 -22.74
CA SER A 38 -35.15 -47.02 -21.27
C SER A 38 -33.77 -46.69 -20.72
N LEU A 39 -32.70 -47.37 -21.21
CA LEU A 39 -31.34 -47.02 -20.77
C LEU A 39 -30.94 -45.59 -21.16
N VAL A 40 -31.23 -45.16 -22.39
CA VAL A 40 -30.99 -43.79 -22.86
C VAL A 40 -31.74 -42.79 -22.03
N ALA A 41 -33.01 -43.06 -21.72
CA ALA A 41 -33.84 -42.19 -20.87
C ALA A 41 -33.24 -42.04 -19.46
N VAL A 42 -32.75 -43.14 -18.85
CA VAL A 42 -32.12 -43.07 -17.52
C VAL A 42 -30.82 -42.25 -17.56
N ILE A 43 -30.00 -42.35 -18.60
CA ILE A 43 -28.81 -41.52 -18.74
C ILE A 43 -29.16 -40.04 -18.82
N GLN A 44 -30.15 -39.68 -19.66
CA GLN A 44 -30.62 -38.31 -19.80
C GLN A 44 -31.19 -37.74 -18.50
N LEU A 45 -32.01 -38.54 -17.80
CA LEU A 45 -32.56 -38.13 -16.49
C LEU A 45 -31.44 -37.94 -15.45
N ALA A 46 -30.42 -38.80 -15.45
CA ALA A 46 -29.31 -38.65 -14.52
C ALA A 46 -28.49 -37.40 -14.78
N GLU A 47 -28.38 -36.93 -16.02
CA GLU A 47 -27.72 -35.66 -16.36
C GLU A 47 -28.59 -34.45 -15.95
N VAL A 48 -29.88 -34.47 -16.22
CA VAL A 48 -30.80 -33.41 -15.83
C VAL A 48 -30.81 -33.20 -14.31
N ILE A 49 -30.73 -34.28 -13.53
CA ILE A 49 -30.69 -34.20 -12.05
C ILE A 49 -29.33 -33.74 -11.55
N SER A 50 -28.26 -34.09 -12.24
CA SER A 50 -26.88 -33.72 -11.79
C SER A 50 -26.57 -32.25 -11.98
N ALA A 51 -27.05 -31.62 -13.06
CA ALA A 51 -26.74 -30.22 -13.39
C ALA A 51 -27.14 -29.21 -12.28
N PRO A 52 -28.36 -29.25 -11.69
CA PRO A 52 -28.69 -28.36 -10.58
C PRO A 52 -27.83 -28.58 -9.33
N ILE A 53 -27.41 -29.81 -9.04
CA ILE A 53 -26.56 -30.14 -7.89
C ILE A 53 -25.18 -29.50 -8.06
N GLU A 54 -24.63 -29.54 -9.27
CA GLU A 54 -23.35 -28.91 -9.59
C GLU A 54 -23.42 -27.36 -9.45
N VAL A 55 -24.51 -26.76 -9.91
CA VAL A 55 -24.75 -25.31 -9.76
C VAL A 55 -24.85 -24.94 -8.29
N LEU A 56 -25.57 -25.71 -7.48
CA LEU A 56 -25.68 -25.47 -6.03
C LEU A 56 -24.31 -25.62 -5.33
N ALA A 57 -23.52 -26.63 -5.70
CA ALA A 57 -22.17 -26.81 -5.18
C ALA A 57 -21.26 -25.63 -5.56
N TYR A 58 -21.33 -25.16 -6.80
CA TYR A 58 -20.58 -24.00 -7.27
C TYR A 58 -20.99 -22.71 -6.53
N LEU A 59 -22.29 -22.44 -6.36
CA LEU A 59 -22.79 -21.30 -5.61
C LEU A 59 -22.34 -21.31 -4.15
N ARG A 60 -22.36 -22.50 -3.52
CA ARG A 60 -21.85 -22.65 -2.14
C ARG A 60 -20.36 -22.36 -2.04
N HIS A 61 -19.59 -22.78 -3.03
CA HIS A 61 -18.13 -22.54 -3.07
C HIS A 61 -17.85 -21.03 -3.27
N GLY A 62 -18.51 -20.39 -4.25
CA GLY A 62 -18.39 -18.96 -4.50
C GLY A 62 -18.78 -18.12 -3.28
N ARG A 63 -19.82 -18.53 -2.53
CA ARG A 63 -20.19 -17.86 -1.28
C ARG A 63 -19.07 -17.87 -0.24
N ASN A 64 -18.37 -19.01 -0.10
CA ASN A 64 -17.28 -19.14 0.87
C ASN A 64 -16.03 -18.32 0.49
N GLU A 65 -15.83 -18.02 -0.79
CA GLU A 65 -14.78 -17.13 -1.26
C GLU A 65 -15.13 -15.64 -1.08
N VAL A 66 -16.40 -15.29 -1.29
CA VAL A 66 -16.88 -13.89 -1.22
C VAL A 66 -17.11 -13.43 0.22
N LEU A 67 -17.56 -14.31 1.13
CA LEU A 67 -17.86 -13.92 2.51
C LEU A 67 -16.65 -13.30 3.26
N PRO A 68 -15.43 -13.83 3.18
CA PRO A 68 -14.25 -13.20 3.79
C PRO A 68 -13.95 -11.83 3.19
N LEU A 69 -14.09 -11.67 1.87
CA LEU A 69 -13.91 -10.39 1.18
C LEU A 69 -14.96 -9.37 1.60
N LEU A 70 -16.24 -9.78 1.73
CA LEU A 70 -17.31 -8.92 2.25
C LEU A 70 -17.09 -8.54 3.70
N ALA A 71 -16.63 -9.47 4.55
CA ALA A 71 -16.29 -9.19 5.93
C ALA A 71 -15.12 -8.19 6.02
N GLN A 72 -14.10 -8.37 5.19
CA GLN A 72 -12.98 -7.45 5.09
C GLN A 72 -13.43 -6.06 4.59
N TYR A 73 -14.27 -6.01 3.56
CA TYR A 73 -14.85 -4.78 3.04
C TYR A 73 -15.74 -4.07 4.07
N GLN A 74 -16.60 -4.81 4.77
CA GLN A 74 -17.42 -4.27 5.85
C GLN A 74 -16.57 -3.77 7.02
N SER A 75 -15.47 -4.45 7.34
CA SER A 75 -14.52 -3.99 8.36
C SER A 75 -13.81 -2.70 7.94
N MET A 76 -13.59 -2.49 6.65
CA MET A 76 -13.01 -1.25 6.12
C MET A 76 -14.02 -0.09 6.13
N ILE A 77 -15.27 -0.33 5.71
CA ILE A 77 -16.32 0.71 5.64
C ILE A 77 -16.92 1.00 7.02
N GLY A 78 -17.11 -0.03 7.84
CA GLY A 78 -17.68 0.12 9.18
C GLY A 78 -16.73 0.68 10.22
N ARG A 79 -15.45 0.73 9.94
CA ARG A 79 -14.50 1.49 10.74
C ARG A 79 -14.67 2.98 10.42
N LYS A 80 -15.60 3.66 11.10
CA LYS A 80 -15.28 5.01 11.54
C LYS A 80 -13.92 4.89 12.20
N PRO A 81 -12.93 5.77 11.92
CA PRO A 81 -11.67 5.74 12.63
C PRO A 81 -11.99 5.75 14.13
N GLU A 82 -11.93 4.57 14.75
CA GLU A 82 -12.17 4.43 16.18
C GLU A 82 -11.14 5.28 16.86
N GLY A 83 -11.56 6.39 17.40
CA GLY A 83 -10.71 7.28 18.13
C GLY A 83 -10.60 8.71 17.60
N ASP A 84 -11.08 9.03 16.40
CA ASP A 84 -11.00 10.43 15.91
C ASP A 84 -11.93 11.35 16.74
N ASP A 85 -13.09 10.86 17.15
CA ASP A 85 -14.02 11.56 18.07
C ASP A 85 -13.45 11.72 19.51
N ARG A 86 -12.43 10.95 19.90
CA ARG A 86 -11.77 11.00 21.21
C ARG A 86 -10.48 11.79 21.20
N ARG A 87 -10.02 12.23 20.03
CA ARG A 87 -8.78 12.97 19.85
C ARG A 87 -9.05 14.45 20.03
N THR A 88 -8.42 15.05 21.04
CA THR A 88 -8.68 16.43 21.45
C THR A 88 -7.48 17.35 21.34
N ALA A 89 -6.28 16.82 21.08
CA ALA A 89 -5.09 17.63 20.98
C ALA A 89 -5.05 18.39 19.66
N CYS A 90 -4.79 19.70 19.70
CA CYS A 90 -4.55 20.52 18.53
C CYS A 90 -3.12 20.31 18.01
N ALA A 91 -2.98 19.92 16.76
CA ALA A 91 -1.70 19.98 16.07
C ALA A 91 -1.48 21.44 15.62
N GLY A 92 -0.86 22.27 16.44
CA GLY A 92 -0.38 23.60 16.01
C GLY A 92 0.75 23.48 14.99
N ALA A 93 1.35 24.62 14.58
CA ALA A 93 2.55 24.58 13.75
C ALA A 93 3.60 23.69 14.40
N LEU A 94 4.26 22.85 13.59
CA LEU A 94 5.28 21.93 14.12
C LEU A 94 6.47 22.71 14.67
N GLU A 95 6.86 22.38 15.90
CA GLU A 95 8.11 22.80 16.51
C GLU A 95 9.07 21.64 16.65
N GLN A 96 8.55 20.50 17.11
CA GLN A 96 9.34 19.30 17.37
C GLN A 96 8.52 18.02 17.13
N LEU A 97 9.17 17.04 16.54
CA LEU A 97 8.72 15.65 16.50
C LEU A 97 9.71 14.81 17.32
N ALA A 98 9.24 14.09 18.34
CA ALA A 98 10.09 13.26 19.17
C ALA A 98 9.62 11.81 19.18
N VAL A 99 10.58 10.90 19.23
CA VAL A 99 10.38 9.47 19.43
C VAL A 99 11.00 9.12 20.76
N ASP A 100 10.21 8.55 21.67
CA ASP A 100 10.57 8.35 23.07
C ASP A 100 10.35 6.88 23.44
N HIS A 101 11.46 6.14 23.62
CA HIS A 101 11.50 4.72 23.96
C HIS A 101 10.66 3.83 23.03
N LEU A 102 10.65 4.13 21.73
CA LEU A 102 9.84 3.43 20.76
C LEU A 102 10.36 2.01 20.53
N SER A 103 9.48 1.04 20.76
CA SER A 103 9.74 -0.37 20.49
C SER A 103 8.60 -0.97 19.68
N TYR A 104 8.93 -1.75 18.67
CA TYR A 104 7.97 -2.39 17.79
C TYR A 104 8.36 -3.82 17.48
N ARG A 105 7.38 -4.72 17.56
CA ARG A 105 7.52 -6.15 17.19
C ARG A 105 6.51 -6.50 16.12
N ALA A 106 6.97 -7.20 15.09
CA ALA A 106 6.09 -7.86 14.15
C ALA A 106 6.11 -9.36 14.47
N GLU A 107 4.97 -9.90 14.88
CA GLU A 107 4.87 -11.27 15.41
C GLU A 107 5.89 -11.49 16.56
N GLU A 108 6.87 -12.36 16.36
CA GLU A 108 7.93 -12.62 17.37
C GLU A 108 9.21 -11.81 17.13
N LEU A 109 9.35 -11.14 15.97
CA LEU A 109 10.57 -10.41 15.62
C LEU A 109 10.53 -8.98 16.15
N ALA A 110 11.52 -8.60 16.98
CA ALA A 110 11.72 -7.22 17.42
C ALA A 110 12.38 -6.42 16.30
N ILE A 111 11.62 -5.48 15.71
CA ILE A 111 12.06 -4.64 14.57
C ILE A 111 12.69 -3.34 15.08
N LEU A 112 12.07 -2.69 16.08
CA LEU A 112 12.60 -1.49 16.73
C LEU A 112 12.77 -1.77 18.22
N LYS A 113 13.87 -1.29 18.79
CA LYS A 113 14.28 -1.56 20.16
C LYS A 113 14.71 -0.27 20.83
N ASP A 114 13.83 0.28 21.67
CA ASP A 114 14.14 1.44 22.51
C ASP A 114 14.65 2.66 21.73
N VAL A 115 14.01 2.97 20.59
CA VAL A 115 14.42 4.08 19.72
C VAL A 115 14.07 5.40 20.38
N CYS A 116 15.08 6.27 20.53
CA CYS A 116 14.92 7.64 21.01
C CYS A 116 15.53 8.62 20.01
N ALA A 117 14.72 9.61 19.55
CA ALA A 117 15.18 10.65 18.64
C ALA A 117 14.35 11.94 18.81
N ARG A 118 14.95 13.07 18.46
CA ARG A 118 14.27 14.36 18.43
C ARG A 118 14.58 15.08 17.14
N PHE A 119 13.52 15.52 16.47
CA PHE A 119 13.57 16.21 15.18
C PHE A 119 12.94 17.59 15.34
N THR A 120 13.65 18.63 14.95
CA THR A 120 13.21 20.02 15.08
C THR A 120 12.66 20.53 13.75
N ALA A 121 11.63 21.37 13.78
CA ALA A 121 11.03 21.98 12.59
C ALA A 121 12.07 22.64 11.69
N GLY A 122 11.87 22.55 10.38
CA GLY A 122 12.74 23.14 9.36
C GLY A 122 14.08 22.43 9.15
N ARG A 123 14.46 21.48 10.01
CA ARG A 123 15.73 20.73 9.92
C ARG A 123 15.62 19.53 8.98
N LYS A 124 16.77 19.11 8.44
CA LYS A 124 16.92 18.00 7.51
C LYS A 124 17.63 16.84 8.18
N TYR A 125 16.99 15.69 8.22
CA TYR A 125 17.51 14.50 8.86
C TYR A 125 17.63 13.36 7.86
N LEU A 126 18.78 12.71 7.83
CA LEU A 126 19.05 11.53 7.06
C LEU A 126 19.04 10.29 7.96
N ILE A 127 18.31 9.27 7.56
CA ILE A 127 18.27 7.98 8.27
C ILE A 127 18.85 6.92 7.33
N THR A 128 19.99 6.36 7.70
CA THR A 128 20.68 5.30 6.97
C THR A 128 20.56 3.97 7.69
N GLY A 129 21.06 2.90 7.08
CA GLY A 129 21.10 1.56 7.68
C GLY A 129 20.87 0.46 6.65
N GLY A 130 21.13 -0.78 7.03
CA GLY A 130 20.97 -1.94 6.16
C GLY A 130 19.52 -2.19 5.72
N SER A 131 19.33 -3.00 4.67
CA SER A 131 17.98 -3.45 4.29
C SER A 131 17.39 -4.28 5.43
N GLY A 132 16.09 -4.08 5.71
CA GLY A 132 15.42 -4.79 6.81
C GLY A 132 15.72 -4.27 8.23
N SER A 133 16.51 -3.20 8.42
CA SER A 133 16.83 -2.66 9.74
C SER A 133 15.64 -1.98 10.47
N GLY A 134 14.49 -1.78 9.80
CA GLY A 134 13.29 -1.19 10.39
C GLY A 134 13.04 0.28 10.01
N LYS A 135 13.81 0.88 9.09
CA LYS A 135 13.67 2.30 8.68
C LYS A 135 12.27 2.65 8.18
N SER A 136 11.77 1.89 7.21
CA SER A 136 10.41 2.08 6.67
C SER A 136 9.34 1.84 7.72
N THR A 137 9.58 0.92 8.66
CA THR A 137 8.70 0.69 9.80
C THR A 137 8.66 1.92 10.71
N LEU A 138 9.81 2.51 11.03
CA LEU A 138 9.88 3.75 11.82
C LEU A 138 9.08 4.87 11.16
N LEU A 139 9.24 5.11 9.86
CA LEU A 139 8.46 6.13 9.14
C LEU A 139 6.95 5.82 9.13
N ARG A 140 6.57 4.55 8.94
CA ARG A 140 5.14 4.14 8.98
C ARG A 140 4.52 4.37 10.35
N LEU A 141 5.25 4.09 11.44
CA LEU A 141 4.79 4.38 12.80
C LEU A 141 4.61 5.88 13.01
N ILE A 142 5.58 6.70 12.60
CA ILE A 142 5.48 8.17 12.65
C ILE A 142 4.32 8.64 11.77
N ALA A 143 4.12 8.08 10.59
CA ALA A 143 3.01 8.41 9.71
C ALA A 143 1.64 7.90 10.20
N GLN A 144 1.56 7.17 11.30
CA GLN A 144 0.34 6.50 11.79
C GLN A 144 -0.34 5.63 10.71
N ILE A 145 0.45 4.94 9.87
CA ILE A 145 -0.06 4.09 8.80
C ILE A 145 -0.05 2.63 9.24
N GLY A 146 -1.22 1.99 9.14
CA GLY A 146 -1.46 0.63 9.57
C GLY A 146 -1.94 0.55 11.02
N ASP A 147 -2.36 -0.66 11.41
CA ASP A 147 -2.79 -0.97 12.80
C ASP A 147 -1.57 -1.44 13.61
N LEU A 148 -0.62 -0.53 13.80
CA LEU A 148 0.66 -0.85 14.41
C LEU A 148 0.62 -0.57 15.91
N GLN A 149 0.63 -1.63 16.71
CA GLN A 149 0.79 -1.53 18.16
C GLN A 149 2.28 -1.43 18.50
N TYR A 150 2.70 -0.33 19.09
CA TYR A 150 4.08 -0.10 19.54
C TYR A 150 4.13 0.32 20.99
N GLY A 151 5.24 -0.01 21.68
CA GLY A 151 5.60 0.51 23.00
C GLY A 151 6.32 1.84 22.88
N GLY A 152 6.32 2.61 23.97
CA GLY A 152 6.87 3.96 23.98
C GLY A 152 5.90 4.99 23.43
N ARG A 153 6.42 6.15 22.98
CA ARG A 153 5.61 7.29 22.52
C ARG A 153 6.23 7.94 21.30
N ILE A 154 5.36 8.47 20.43
CA ILE A 154 5.76 9.39 19.36
C ILE A 154 5.02 10.70 19.65
N LEU A 155 5.76 11.78 19.75
CA LEU A 155 5.25 13.06 20.24
C LEU A 155 5.37 14.14 19.16
N TYR A 156 4.27 14.81 18.88
CA TYR A 156 4.18 16.01 18.05
C TYR A 156 3.98 17.20 18.97
N ASN A 157 4.95 18.10 19.08
CA ASN A 157 4.94 19.22 20.03
C ASN A 157 4.61 18.78 21.48
N GLY A 158 5.13 17.63 21.90
CA GLY A 158 4.87 17.07 23.23
C GLY A 158 3.56 16.28 23.39
N HIS A 159 2.67 16.30 22.40
CA HIS A 159 1.43 15.51 22.39
C HIS A 159 1.63 14.17 21.70
N GLU A 160 1.15 13.10 22.32
CA GLU A 160 1.17 11.75 21.71
C GLU A 160 0.38 11.78 20.41
N ILE A 161 1.00 11.32 19.30
CA ILE A 161 0.37 11.40 17.97
C ILE A 161 -0.96 10.64 17.90
N ARG A 162 -1.15 9.58 18.69
CA ARG A 162 -2.41 8.83 18.79
C ARG A 162 -3.57 9.66 19.35
N THR A 163 -3.31 10.81 19.98
CA THR A 163 -4.32 11.71 20.54
C THR A 163 -4.67 12.85 19.61
N ILE A 164 -3.95 12.99 18.48
CA ILE A 164 -4.19 14.04 17.50
C ILE A 164 -5.17 13.53 16.45
N PRO A 165 -6.22 14.29 16.07
CA PRO A 165 -7.11 13.92 14.97
C PRO A 165 -6.35 13.67 13.67
N TYR A 166 -6.71 12.61 12.94
CA TYR A 166 -6.01 12.23 11.72
C TYR A 166 -5.97 13.37 10.68
N GLY A 167 -7.10 14.10 10.50
CA GLY A 167 -7.15 15.24 9.59
C GLY A 167 -6.08 16.28 9.91
N ALA A 168 -6.04 16.74 11.17
CA ALA A 168 -5.06 17.73 11.63
C ALA A 168 -3.61 17.21 11.54
N TYR A 169 -3.38 15.93 11.82
CA TYR A 169 -2.05 15.34 11.72
C TYR A 169 -1.55 15.29 10.28
N TYR A 170 -2.40 14.82 9.34
CA TYR A 170 -2.03 14.70 7.92
C TYR A 170 -2.05 16.03 7.14
N GLU A 171 -2.61 17.10 7.70
CA GLU A 171 -2.37 18.46 7.17
C GLU A 171 -0.91 18.88 7.37
N SER A 172 -0.26 18.40 8.42
CA SER A 172 1.10 18.77 8.79
C SER A 172 2.17 17.80 8.29
N ILE A 173 1.84 16.52 8.15
CA ILE A 173 2.81 15.46 7.81
C ILE A 173 2.44 14.81 6.48
N CYS A 174 3.43 14.72 5.57
CA CYS A 174 3.24 14.09 4.27
C CYS A 174 4.24 12.93 4.08
N PRO A 175 3.79 11.67 4.16
CA PRO A 175 4.61 10.53 3.82
C PRO A 175 4.69 10.32 2.31
N VAL A 176 5.89 10.01 1.80
CA VAL A 176 6.14 9.55 0.44
C VAL A 176 6.93 8.24 0.54
N PHE A 177 6.32 7.15 0.10
CA PHE A 177 6.91 5.81 0.16
C PHE A 177 7.61 5.41 -1.13
N GLN A 178 8.42 4.38 -1.06
CA GLN A 178 9.20 3.82 -2.15
C GLN A 178 8.34 3.43 -3.36
N GLU A 179 7.16 2.85 -3.13
CA GLU A 179 6.19 2.51 -4.17
C GLU A 179 4.96 3.43 -4.07
N PRO A 180 4.94 4.54 -4.80
CA PRO A 180 3.84 5.49 -4.73
C PRO A 180 2.61 4.95 -5.47
N TYR A 181 1.44 5.13 -4.87
CA TYR A 181 0.17 4.86 -5.52
C TYR A 181 -0.29 6.05 -6.37
N LEU A 182 -0.68 5.77 -7.62
CA LEU A 182 -1.35 6.72 -8.49
C LEU A 182 -2.80 6.29 -8.72
N PHE A 183 -3.71 7.26 -8.77
CA PHE A 183 -5.13 7.04 -8.99
C PHE A 183 -5.46 7.00 -10.49
N TYR A 184 -6.52 6.30 -10.87
CA TYR A 184 -7.10 6.35 -12.22
C TYR A 184 -7.83 7.68 -12.44
N ALA A 185 -7.04 8.72 -12.59
CA ALA A 185 -7.46 10.10 -12.67
C ALA A 185 -6.46 10.88 -13.53
N THR A 186 -6.69 12.16 -13.81
CA THR A 186 -5.72 12.99 -14.53
C THR A 186 -4.42 13.14 -13.75
N LEU A 187 -3.35 13.59 -14.41
CA LEU A 187 -2.08 13.90 -13.73
C LEU A 187 -2.28 15.02 -12.69
N GLU A 188 -3.10 16.02 -13.01
CA GLU A 188 -3.45 17.11 -12.10
C GLU A 188 -4.20 16.62 -10.88
N ASP A 189 -5.20 15.75 -11.05
CA ASP A 189 -5.94 15.13 -9.93
C ASP A 189 -5.03 14.27 -9.06
N ASN A 190 -4.08 13.57 -9.67
CA ASN A 190 -3.07 12.78 -8.94
C ASN A 190 -2.16 13.65 -8.08
N ILE A 191 -1.83 14.86 -8.51
CA ILE A 191 -0.96 15.77 -7.79
C ILE A 191 -1.75 16.58 -6.76
N CYS A 192 -2.89 17.15 -7.14
CA CYS A 192 -3.68 18.04 -6.27
C CYS A 192 -4.53 17.26 -5.26
N VAL A 193 -4.99 16.04 -5.59
CA VAL A 193 -5.82 15.19 -4.73
C VAL A 193 -7.02 15.95 -4.14
N GLY A 194 -7.78 16.61 -5.02
CA GLY A 194 -8.97 17.40 -4.63
C GLY A 194 -8.70 18.70 -3.84
N ARG A 195 -7.44 19.04 -3.58
CA ARG A 195 -7.07 20.30 -2.91
C ARG A 195 -7.11 21.46 -3.91
N PRO A 196 -7.63 22.64 -3.54
CA PRO A 196 -7.62 23.84 -4.37
C PRO A 196 -6.19 24.43 -4.42
N ILE A 197 -5.33 23.89 -5.26
CA ILE A 197 -3.95 24.36 -5.42
C ILE A 197 -3.92 25.49 -6.46
N PRO A 198 -3.36 26.67 -6.13
CA PRO A 198 -3.13 27.74 -7.10
C PRO A 198 -2.32 27.24 -8.30
N ARG A 199 -2.72 27.66 -9.52
CA ARG A 199 -2.12 27.19 -10.76
C ARG A 199 -0.63 27.48 -10.88
N ASP A 200 -0.19 28.61 -10.37
CA ASP A 200 1.22 29.02 -10.30
C ASP A 200 2.05 28.09 -9.44
N ILE A 201 1.55 27.68 -8.28
CA ILE A 201 2.21 26.70 -7.38
C ILE A 201 2.29 25.32 -8.06
N TYR A 202 1.19 24.89 -8.67
CA TYR A 202 1.17 23.62 -9.40
C TYR A 202 2.23 23.58 -10.51
N LEU A 203 2.27 24.61 -11.37
CA LEU A 203 3.22 24.70 -12.48
C LEU A 203 4.67 24.87 -12.00
N ASP A 204 4.92 25.57 -10.90
CA ASP A 204 6.25 25.69 -10.30
C ASP A 204 6.79 24.33 -9.85
N VAL A 205 5.97 23.54 -9.14
CA VAL A 205 6.36 22.19 -8.71
C VAL A 205 6.57 21.26 -9.90
N ILE A 206 5.73 21.33 -10.93
CA ILE A 206 5.89 20.55 -12.17
C ILE A 206 7.25 20.82 -12.83
N ARG A 207 7.63 22.12 -12.95
CA ARG A 207 8.94 22.50 -13.50
C ARG A 207 10.10 22.04 -12.64
N LYS A 208 10.03 22.26 -11.32
CA LYS A 208 11.06 21.83 -10.38
C LYS A 208 11.37 20.34 -10.46
N LEU A 209 10.34 19.53 -10.70
CA LEU A 209 10.49 18.07 -10.80
C LEU A 209 10.66 17.55 -12.23
N ASN A 210 10.85 18.43 -13.23
CA ASN A 210 10.98 18.05 -14.64
C ASN A 210 9.82 17.14 -15.12
N LEU A 211 8.57 17.54 -14.84
CA LEU A 211 7.35 16.79 -15.19
C LEU A 211 6.55 17.42 -16.32
N GLU A 212 7.03 18.54 -16.92
CA GLU A 212 6.32 19.30 -17.97
C GLU A 212 5.95 18.42 -19.16
N TYR A 213 6.86 17.56 -19.60
CA TYR A 213 6.63 16.64 -20.71
C TYR A 213 5.50 15.62 -20.44
N LEU A 214 5.19 15.32 -19.18
CA LEU A 214 4.04 14.46 -18.85
C LEU A 214 2.72 15.20 -19.03
N LEU A 215 2.68 16.52 -18.78
CA LEU A 215 1.50 17.32 -19.09
C LEU A 215 1.20 17.30 -20.59
N ASP A 216 2.24 17.45 -21.42
CA ASP A 216 2.12 17.41 -22.88
C ASP A 216 1.73 16.01 -23.36
N ARG A 217 2.31 14.97 -22.77
CA ARG A 217 2.05 13.57 -23.12
C ARG A 217 0.62 13.15 -22.87
N TYR A 218 0.02 13.57 -21.75
CA TYR A 218 -1.30 13.12 -21.34
C TYR A 218 -2.41 14.13 -21.61
N HIS A 219 -2.10 15.41 -21.88
CA HIS A 219 -3.07 16.46 -22.27
C HIS A 219 -4.36 16.49 -21.40
N GLY A 220 -4.24 16.32 -20.09
CA GLY A 220 -5.39 16.25 -19.17
C GLY A 220 -6.21 14.96 -19.26
N GLN A 221 -5.72 13.94 -19.96
CA GLN A 221 -6.37 12.63 -20.02
C GLN A 221 -6.12 11.85 -18.72
N GLU A 222 -7.08 10.99 -18.38
CA GLU A 222 -6.94 10.09 -17.23
C GLU A 222 -5.83 9.07 -17.43
N LEU A 223 -5.12 8.77 -16.34
CA LEU A 223 -4.14 7.69 -16.27
C LEU A 223 -4.88 6.36 -16.11
N THR A 224 -5.26 5.74 -17.23
CA THR A 224 -5.81 4.38 -17.23
C THR A 224 -4.75 3.36 -16.80
N PRO A 225 -5.12 2.10 -16.44
CA PRO A 225 -4.15 1.06 -16.12
C PRO A 225 -3.03 0.93 -17.14
N GLU A 226 -3.38 0.92 -18.44
CA GLU A 226 -2.42 0.78 -19.55
C GLU A 226 -1.46 1.98 -19.62
N ARG A 227 -1.96 3.19 -19.39
CA ARG A 227 -1.13 4.41 -19.35
C ARG A 227 -0.23 4.44 -18.12
N MET A 228 -0.71 3.97 -16.97
CA MET A 228 0.11 3.85 -15.77
C MET A 228 1.27 2.89 -15.95
N GLU A 229 1.08 1.78 -16.70
CA GLU A 229 2.16 0.85 -17.02
C GLU A 229 3.24 1.50 -17.88
N THR A 230 2.91 2.54 -18.67
CA THR A 230 3.89 3.28 -19.46
C THR A 230 4.71 4.29 -18.68
N LEU A 231 4.31 4.61 -17.44
CA LEU A 231 5.09 5.45 -16.55
C LEU A 231 6.26 4.66 -15.96
N SER A 232 7.46 5.17 -16.09
CA SER A 232 8.62 4.63 -15.39
C SER A 232 8.47 4.75 -13.87
N GLY A 233 9.22 3.94 -13.11
CA GLY A 233 9.25 4.04 -11.65
C GLY A 233 9.65 5.45 -11.19
N GLY A 234 10.61 6.07 -11.86
CA GLY A 234 11.06 7.42 -11.56
C GLY A 234 10.00 8.50 -11.87
N GLU A 235 9.20 8.36 -12.93
CA GLU A 235 8.09 9.26 -13.20
C GLU A 235 7.01 9.16 -12.12
N ARG A 236 6.63 7.94 -11.74
CA ARG A 236 5.66 7.72 -10.64
C ARG A 236 6.15 8.34 -9.33
N GLN A 237 7.44 8.17 -9.03
CA GLN A 237 8.04 8.72 -7.81
C GLN A 237 8.02 10.26 -7.83
N ARG A 238 8.37 10.91 -8.96
CA ARG A 238 8.33 12.36 -9.09
C ARG A 238 6.89 12.92 -9.03
N VAL A 239 5.90 12.21 -9.56
CA VAL A 239 4.48 12.59 -9.40
C VAL A 239 4.05 12.54 -7.94
N ALA A 240 4.47 11.52 -7.18
CA ALA A 240 4.19 11.44 -5.75
C ALA A 240 4.88 12.55 -4.95
N LEU A 241 6.12 12.91 -5.32
CA LEU A 241 6.81 14.05 -4.75
C LEU A 241 6.10 15.37 -5.09
N ALA A 242 5.62 15.54 -6.33
CA ALA A 242 4.82 16.70 -6.71
C ALA A 242 3.56 16.83 -5.83
N ARG A 243 2.85 15.71 -5.60
CA ARG A 243 1.70 15.63 -4.68
C ARG A 243 2.05 16.11 -3.27
N ALA A 244 3.21 15.72 -2.77
CA ALA A 244 3.69 16.14 -1.47
C ALA A 244 4.04 17.65 -1.44
N MET A 245 4.79 18.12 -2.45
CA MET A 245 5.32 19.50 -2.49
C MET A 245 4.22 20.54 -2.71
N VAL A 246 3.19 20.28 -3.51
CA VAL A 246 2.06 21.22 -3.68
C VAL A 246 1.28 21.42 -2.38
N GLY A 247 1.31 20.43 -1.47
CA GLY A 247 0.67 20.49 -0.17
C GLY A 247 1.40 21.33 0.87
N ARG A 248 2.69 21.60 0.67
CA ARG A 248 3.56 22.34 1.60
C ARG A 248 3.42 21.88 3.05
N PRO A 249 3.62 20.58 3.35
CA PRO A 249 3.48 20.06 4.71
C PRO A 249 4.57 20.63 5.62
N SER A 250 4.36 20.57 6.94
CA SER A 250 5.40 20.90 7.92
C SER A 250 6.50 19.85 7.97
N VAL A 251 6.17 18.59 7.63
CA VAL A 251 7.10 17.43 7.65
C VAL A 251 6.95 16.61 6.39
N TYR A 252 8.05 16.34 5.72
CA TYR A 252 8.18 15.28 4.73
C TYR A 252 8.77 14.03 5.37
N LEU A 253 8.07 12.92 5.27
CA LEU A 253 8.57 11.58 5.62
C LEU A 253 8.88 10.81 4.34
N LEU A 254 10.15 10.66 3.99
CA LEU A 254 10.59 10.19 2.69
C LEU A 254 11.26 8.82 2.80
N ASP A 255 10.64 7.79 2.22
CA ASP A 255 11.16 6.42 2.23
C ASP A 255 11.71 6.06 0.84
N GLU A 256 13.03 6.14 0.69
CA GLU A 256 13.78 5.76 -0.52
C GLU A 256 13.26 6.43 -1.82
N VAL A 257 12.83 7.69 -1.72
CA VAL A 257 12.19 8.43 -2.82
C VAL A 257 13.07 8.68 -4.04
N THR A 258 14.36 8.42 -3.95
CA THR A 258 15.33 8.57 -5.05
C THR A 258 15.76 7.24 -5.66
N SER A 259 15.32 6.09 -5.12
CA SER A 259 15.82 4.76 -5.51
C SER A 259 15.48 4.36 -6.96
N ALA A 260 14.34 4.85 -7.49
CA ALA A 260 13.88 4.58 -8.85
C ALA A 260 14.30 5.65 -9.87
N LEU A 261 15.08 6.66 -9.45
CA LEU A 261 15.54 7.77 -10.28
C LEU A 261 16.94 7.50 -10.84
N ASP A 262 17.21 8.02 -12.03
CA ASP A 262 18.58 8.15 -12.50
C ASP A 262 19.36 9.17 -11.64
N GLN A 263 20.68 9.15 -11.73
CA GLN A 263 21.55 9.95 -10.87
C GLN A 263 21.25 11.46 -10.94
N ALA A 264 20.96 12.00 -12.13
CA ALA A 264 20.71 13.43 -12.30
C ALA A 264 19.38 13.85 -11.66
N ASN A 265 18.32 13.06 -11.85
CA ASN A 265 17.02 13.30 -11.21
C ASN A 265 17.05 13.03 -9.70
N ALA A 266 17.82 12.04 -9.24
CA ALA A 266 18.00 11.79 -7.81
C ALA A 266 18.68 12.97 -7.12
N GLU A 267 19.76 13.50 -7.70
CA GLU A 267 20.44 14.69 -7.17
C GLU A 267 19.56 15.93 -7.19
N LEU A 268 18.78 16.15 -8.27
CA LEU A 268 17.83 17.24 -8.37
C LEU A 268 16.80 17.18 -7.24
N VAL A 269 16.17 16.02 -7.06
CA VAL A 269 15.14 15.80 -6.03
C VAL A 269 15.72 16.00 -4.64
N GLU A 270 16.91 15.45 -4.35
CA GLU A 270 17.54 15.59 -3.05
C GLU A 270 17.88 17.06 -2.74
N ARG A 271 18.38 17.81 -3.72
CA ARG A 271 18.62 19.27 -3.58
C ARG A 271 17.31 20.02 -3.27
N LEU A 272 16.25 19.79 -4.03
CA LEU A 272 14.95 20.43 -3.81
C LEU A 272 14.42 20.17 -2.41
N LEU A 273 14.49 18.92 -1.93
CA LEU A 273 14.04 18.55 -0.59
C LEU A 273 14.88 19.21 0.51
N LEU A 274 16.17 19.39 0.30
CA LEU A 274 17.06 20.08 1.24
C LEU A 274 16.83 21.61 1.25
N GLU A 275 16.23 22.17 0.20
CA GLU A 275 15.88 23.60 0.10
C GLU A 275 14.49 23.92 0.65
N GLU A 276 13.62 22.91 0.84
CA GLU A 276 12.29 23.12 1.41
C GLU A 276 12.37 23.71 2.83
N PRO A 277 11.48 24.64 3.23
CA PRO A 277 11.49 25.18 4.58
C PRO A 277 11.02 24.17 5.64
N SER A 278 10.39 23.11 5.22
CA SER A 278 9.81 22.07 6.07
C SER A 278 10.86 21.16 6.69
N MET A 279 10.51 20.45 7.76
CA MET A 279 11.30 19.34 8.27
C MET A 279 11.32 18.21 7.24
N VAL A 280 12.48 17.58 7.04
CA VAL A 280 12.65 16.42 6.17
C VAL A 280 13.25 15.27 6.97
N LEU A 281 12.54 14.14 7.04
CA LEU A 281 13.09 12.86 7.47
C LEU A 281 13.25 11.99 6.22
N HIS A 282 14.49 11.83 5.77
CA HIS A 282 14.83 11.13 4.53
C HIS A 282 15.52 9.80 4.82
N ILE A 283 14.88 8.71 4.46
CA ILE A 283 15.52 7.40 4.41
C ILE A 283 16.17 7.22 3.04
N CYS A 284 17.46 6.99 3.03
CA CYS A 284 18.21 6.73 1.82
C CYS A 284 19.27 5.65 2.06
N HIS A 285 19.35 4.66 1.16
CA HIS A 285 20.39 3.64 1.20
C HIS A 285 21.75 4.17 0.74
N LYS A 286 21.75 5.04 -0.27
CA LYS A 286 22.95 5.59 -0.89
C LYS A 286 22.80 7.10 -1.05
N PRO A 287 22.94 7.86 0.05
CA PRO A 287 22.86 9.32 -0.03
C PRO A 287 23.96 9.85 -0.93
N ASN A 288 23.67 10.95 -1.65
CA ASN A 288 24.69 11.63 -2.45
C ASN A 288 25.78 12.19 -1.50
N PRO A 289 27.05 11.73 -1.65
CA PRO A 289 28.11 12.21 -0.76
C PRO A 289 28.29 13.73 -0.79
N ALA A 290 28.04 14.38 -1.93
CA ALA A 290 28.16 15.83 -2.08
C ALA A 290 27.06 16.63 -1.35
N LEU A 291 25.96 15.99 -0.97
CA LEU A 291 24.84 16.62 -0.27
C LEU A 291 24.75 16.21 1.21
N ARG A 292 25.61 15.30 1.65
CA ARG A 292 25.56 14.74 3.00
C ARG A 292 25.71 15.80 4.08
N ASP A 293 26.61 16.77 3.87
CA ASP A 293 26.88 17.86 4.82
C ASP A 293 25.76 18.89 4.92
N ARG A 294 24.74 18.81 4.05
CA ARG A 294 23.55 19.65 4.09
C ARG A 294 22.45 19.13 5.02
N TYR A 295 22.60 17.91 5.54
CA TYR A 295 21.71 17.39 6.56
C TYR A 295 22.13 17.90 7.94
N ASP A 296 21.17 18.38 8.72
CA ASP A 296 21.37 18.87 10.09
C ASP A 296 21.62 17.76 11.11
N GLY A 297 21.22 16.52 10.77
CA GLY A 297 21.46 15.33 11.59
C GLY A 297 21.41 14.07 10.75
N ILE A 298 22.33 13.17 11.04
CA ILE A 298 22.42 11.85 10.39
C ILE A 298 22.25 10.79 11.46
N TYR A 299 21.37 9.83 11.20
CA TYR A 299 21.12 8.70 12.08
C TYR A 299 21.40 7.40 11.33
N GLU A 300 21.88 6.40 12.03
CA GLU A 300 21.98 5.03 11.54
C GLU A 300 21.05 4.13 12.33
N LEU A 301 20.19 3.39 11.61
CA LEU A 301 19.36 2.36 12.20
C LEU A 301 19.99 0.99 11.92
N SER A 302 20.49 0.36 12.98
CA SER A 302 21.09 -0.97 12.93
C SER A 302 20.54 -1.84 14.05
N ASP A 303 20.16 -3.08 13.73
CA ASP A 303 19.60 -4.06 14.67
C ASP A 303 18.41 -3.54 15.52
N GLY A 304 17.64 -2.62 14.94
CA GLY A 304 16.48 -1.99 15.56
C GLY A 304 16.81 -0.84 16.51
N VAL A 305 18.07 -0.42 16.60
CA VAL A 305 18.53 0.71 17.43
C VAL A 305 18.92 1.88 16.54
N LEU A 306 18.41 3.07 16.85
CA LEU A 306 18.72 4.31 16.13
C LEU A 306 19.82 5.08 16.84
N THR A 307 20.94 5.28 16.20
CA THR A 307 22.10 6.00 16.76
C THR A 307 22.44 7.24 15.92
N PRO A 308 22.72 8.40 16.54
CA PRO A 308 23.22 9.55 15.81
C PRO A 308 24.63 9.25 15.29
N VAL A 309 24.85 9.57 14.00
CA VAL A 309 26.17 9.50 13.37
C VAL A 309 26.69 10.93 13.36
N ASN A 310 27.80 11.18 14.05
CA ASN A 310 28.44 12.48 13.97
C ASN A 310 28.82 12.76 12.51
N PRO A 311 28.53 13.97 11.99
CA PRO A 311 28.92 14.37 10.65
C PRO A 311 30.43 14.37 10.43
#